data_ce8b163a94417dccf60be0066990ec27
#
_entry.id   ce8b163a94417dccf60be0066990ec27
#
_cell.length_a   1.000
_cell.length_b   1.000
_cell.length_c   1.000
_cell.angle_alpha   90.00
_cell.angle_beta   90.00
_cell.angle_gamma   90.00
#
_symmetry.space_group_name_H-M   'P 1'
#
loop_
_entity.id
_entity.type
_entity.pdbx_description
1 polymer ?
#
loop_
_entity_poly.entity_id
_entity_poly.type
_entity_poly.pdbx_seq_one_letter_code
_entity_poly.pdbx_strand_id
1 'polypeptide(L)'
;MLKYKNIKGNKIHSTAIINWKSVVLGKNNIIGPYVVIGNHAQHPKQKSYGKIKIGNNNTFNEYCNVHLPTKLSLGTVIGNDNYFMNSTTVDHDCTIEDNVILSSNVILGGNVYIMQGAQLGIRTTVHQNQTIGSYSMIGMNSVITKNKTILPGYVYFGNTVKKIKKNTLGLKRNKISSDILKKENIRFTMLNKKRK
;
A
#
# COMPACT_ATOMS: atom_id res chain seq x y z
N MET A 1 -28.47 4.59 -7.25
CA MET A 1 -27.91 3.21 -7.24
C MET A 1 -26.49 3.24 -7.82
N LEU A 2 -25.48 2.70 -7.12
CA LEU A 2 -24.10 2.69 -7.60
C LEU A 2 -23.96 1.80 -8.84
N LYS A 3 -23.47 2.37 -9.94
CA LYS A 3 -23.37 1.69 -11.25
C LYS A 3 -22.01 1.01 -11.40
N TYR A 4 -21.93 -0.29 -11.12
CA TYR A 4 -20.75 -1.12 -11.38
C TYR A 4 -20.92 -1.90 -12.68
N LYS A 5 -19.81 -2.09 -13.39
CA LYS A 5 -19.70 -2.95 -14.58
C LYS A 5 -18.62 -4.00 -14.35
N ASN A 6 -18.80 -5.18 -14.94
CA ASN A 6 -17.72 -6.17 -14.99
C ASN A 6 -16.82 -5.86 -16.19
N ILE A 7 -15.58 -5.53 -15.95
CA ILE A 7 -14.57 -5.24 -16.97
C ILE A 7 -13.37 -6.13 -16.72
N LYS A 8 -13.06 -7.03 -17.65
CA LYS A 8 -11.92 -7.98 -17.56
C LYS A 8 -11.88 -8.77 -16.24
N GLY A 9 -13.04 -9.22 -15.75
CA GLY A 9 -13.16 -9.97 -14.49
C GLY A 9 -13.07 -9.12 -13.21
N ASN A 10 -13.23 -7.80 -13.31
CA ASN A 10 -13.21 -6.87 -12.19
C ASN A 10 -14.52 -6.09 -12.10
N LYS A 11 -14.98 -5.79 -10.88
CA LYS A 11 -16.15 -4.97 -10.59
C LYS A 11 -15.73 -3.50 -10.50
N ILE A 12 -15.99 -2.72 -11.55
CA ILE A 12 -15.52 -1.33 -11.68
C ILE A 12 -16.69 -0.37 -11.70
N HIS A 13 -16.65 0.67 -10.83
CA HIS A 13 -17.68 1.71 -10.82
C HIS A 13 -17.57 2.60 -12.06
N SER A 14 -18.70 3.07 -12.58
CA SER A 14 -18.76 3.86 -13.82
C SER A 14 -18.03 5.19 -13.79
N THR A 15 -17.76 5.75 -12.59
CA THR A 15 -16.98 6.99 -12.39
C THR A 15 -15.51 6.75 -12.11
N ALA A 16 -15.04 5.49 -12.04
CA ALA A 16 -13.62 5.21 -11.87
C ALA A 16 -12.84 5.52 -13.15
N ILE A 17 -11.65 6.07 -13.00
CA ILE A 17 -10.74 6.42 -14.09
C ILE A 17 -9.52 5.51 -14.04
N ILE A 18 -9.32 4.70 -15.06
CA ILE A 18 -8.19 3.78 -15.15
C ILE A 18 -7.44 4.03 -16.47
N ASN A 19 -6.14 4.32 -16.36
CA ASN A 19 -5.25 4.46 -17.51
C ASN A 19 -4.85 3.08 -18.05
N TRP A 20 -5.73 2.45 -18.84
CA TRP A 20 -5.54 1.10 -19.39
C TRP A 20 -4.27 0.91 -20.23
N LYS A 21 -3.64 2.00 -20.72
CA LYS A 21 -2.37 1.94 -21.45
C LYS A 21 -1.21 1.60 -20.52
N SER A 22 -1.31 2.02 -19.25
CA SER A 22 -0.23 1.91 -18.28
C SER A 22 -0.57 1.05 -17.05
N VAL A 23 -1.80 0.52 -16.96
CA VAL A 23 -2.27 -0.30 -15.82
C VAL A 23 -2.50 -1.73 -16.26
N VAL A 24 -1.83 -2.67 -15.59
CA VAL A 24 -2.09 -4.10 -15.66
C VAL A 24 -2.85 -4.49 -14.40
N LEU A 25 -4.11 -4.87 -14.56
CA LEU A 25 -5.01 -5.23 -13.48
C LEU A 25 -5.33 -6.73 -13.55
N GLY A 26 -5.14 -7.43 -12.44
CA GLY A 26 -5.52 -8.83 -12.27
C GLY A 26 -7.04 -9.03 -12.30
N LYS A 27 -7.54 -10.02 -11.58
CA LYS A 27 -8.97 -10.36 -11.57
C LYS A 27 -9.58 -10.16 -10.18
N ASN A 28 -10.92 -10.14 -10.15
CA ASN A 28 -11.74 -10.06 -8.93
C ASN A 28 -11.48 -8.79 -8.08
N ASN A 29 -10.92 -7.73 -8.67
CA ASN A 29 -10.77 -6.48 -7.97
C ASN A 29 -12.10 -5.70 -7.96
N ILE A 30 -12.34 -4.96 -6.88
CA ILE A 30 -13.45 -4.02 -6.75
C ILE A 30 -12.87 -2.60 -6.79
N ILE A 31 -13.27 -1.83 -7.78
CA ILE A 31 -12.83 -0.44 -7.97
C ILE A 31 -14.03 0.48 -7.75
N GLY A 32 -14.01 1.21 -6.65
CA GLY A 32 -15.10 2.07 -6.17
C GLY A 32 -15.29 3.37 -6.96
N PRO A 33 -16.26 4.19 -6.53
CA PRO A 33 -16.54 5.48 -7.16
C PRO A 33 -15.34 6.43 -7.09
N TYR A 34 -15.11 7.16 -8.18
CA TYR A 34 -14.09 8.20 -8.28
C TYR A 34 -12.66 7.74 -7.96
N VAL A 35 -12.40 6.44 -8.02
CA VAL A 35 -11.05 5.89 -7.93
C VAL A 35 -10.27 6.27 -9.18
N VAL A 36 -9.03 6.74 -9.01
CA VAL A 36 -8.14 7.08 -10.12
C VAL A 36 -6.89 6.20 -10.08
N ILE A 37 -6.69 5.37 -11.10
CA ILE A 37 -5.51 4.51 -11.21
C ILE A 37 -4.75 4.84 -12.50
N GLY A 38 -3.50 5.25 -12.36
CA GLY A 38 -2.62 5.54 -13.49
C GLY A 38 -2.56 7.00 -13.90
N ASN A 39 -2.85 7.93 -12.98
CA ASN A 39 -2.53 9.34 -13.17
C ASN A 39 -1.02 9.58 -13.03
N HIS A 40 -0.55 10.71 -13.50
CA HIS A 40 0.86 11.08 -13.43
C HIS A 40 1.38 11.10 -11.99
N ALA A 41 2.65 10.72 -11.83
CA ALA A 41 3.35 10.88 -10.56
C ALA A 41 3.34 12.34 -10.12
N GLN A 42 3.04 12.60 -8.88
CA GLN A 42 3.08 13.95 -8.30
C GLN A 42 4.53 14.33 -7.95
N HIS A 43 5.35 14.51 -8.98
CA HIS A 43 6.74 14.87 -8.85
C HIS A 43 7.10 16.05 -9.77
N PRO A 44 7.57 17.20 -9.23
CA PRO A 44 7.69 18.44 -10.00
C PRO A 44 8.74 18.39 -11.13
N LYS A 45 9.71 17.48 -11.03
CA LYS A 45 10.84 17.39 -11.97
C LYS A 45 10.93 16.08 -12.74
N GLN A 46 10.14 15.07 -12.39
CA GLN A 46 10.22 13.74 -13.04
C GLN A 46 8.96 13.45 -13.84
N LYS A 47 9.17 12.92 -15.04
CA LYS A 47 8.08 12.40 -15.86
C LYS A 47 7.65 11.02 -15.34
N SER A 48 6.39 10.69 -15.56
CA SER A 48 5.87 9.35 -15.28
C SER A 48 6.31 8.37 -16.37
N TYR A 49 6.79 7.20 -15.97
CA TYR A 49 7.21 6.12 -16.85
C TYR A 49 6.67 4.77 -16.38
N GLY A 50 6.73 3.76 -17.25
CA GLY A 50 6.45 2.39 -16.88
C GLY A 50 4.96 2.11 -16.61
N LYS A 51 4.71 1.10 -15.78
CA LYS A 51 3.38 0.56 -15.55
C LYS A 51 3.06 0.40 -14.06
N ILE A 52 1.78 0.47 -13.75
CA ILE A 52 1.23 -0.01 -12.50
C ILE A 52 0.81 -1.47 -12.71
N LYS A 53 1.22 -2.36 -11.80
CA LYS A 53 0.79 -3.75 -11.76
C LYS A 53 -0.01 -4.00 -10.50
N ILE A 54 -1.25 -4.43 -10.65
CA ILE A 54 -2.16 -4.76 -9.54
C ILE A 54 -2.55 -6.22 -9.66
N GLY A 55 -2.43 -6.97 -8.58
CA GLY A 55 -2.80 -8.38 -8.49
C GLY A 55 -4.32 -8.58 -8.43
N ASN A 56 -4.75 -9.59 -7.70
CA ASN A 56 -6.12 -10.05 -7.64
C ASN A 56 -6.80 -9.70 -6.31
N ASN A 57 -8.13 -9.73 -6.28
CA ASN A 57 -8.96 -9.64 -5.07
C ASN A 57 -8.76 -8.34 -4.26
N ASN A 58 -8.25 -7.29 -4.85
CA ASN A 58 -8.07 -6.02 -4.15
C ASN A 58 -9.37 -5.20 -4.15
N THR A 59 -9.62 -4.48 -3.08
CA THR A 59 -10.72 -3.51 -2.98
C THR A 59 -10.17 -2.11 -2.86
N PHE A 60 -10.55 -1.23 -3.78
CA PHE A 60 -10.28 0.20 -3.73
C PHE A 60 -11.62 0.92 -3.51
N ASN A 61 -11.81 1.48 -2.33
CA ASN A 61 -13.00 2.28 -2.06
C ASN A 61 -12.90 3.66 -2.72
N GLU A 62 -13.91 4.48 -2.53
CA GLU A 62 -14.08 5.76 -3.22
C GLU A 62 -12.89 6.72 -3.01
N TYR A 63 -12.58 7.46 -4.05
CA TYR A 63 -11.52 8.50 -4.08
C TYR A 63 -10.10 7.98 -3.85
N CYS A 64 -9.84 6.67 -3.91
CA CYS A 64 -8.48 6.15 -3.87
C CYS A 64 -7.69 6.59 -5.12
N ASN A 65 -6.41 6.91 -4.93
CA ASN A 65 -5.50 7.29 -6.01
C ASN A 65 -4.27 6.39 -6.05
N VAL A 66 -3.89 5.92 -7.24
CA VAL A 66 -2.64 5.18 -7.47
C VAL A 66 -1.91 5.83 -8.64
N HIS A 67 -0.72 6.38 -8.38
CA HIS A 67 0.06 7.12 -9.36
C HIS A 67 1.03 6.23 -10.14
N LEU A 68 1.29 6.64 -11.39
CA LEU A 68 2.30 6.05 -12.25
C LEU A 68 3.70 6.19 -11.62
N PRO A 69 4.60 5.24 -11.90
CA PRO A 69 5.98 5.34 -11.44
C PRO A 69 6.75 6.44 -12.19
N THR A 70 7.84 6.89 -11.57
CA THR A 70 8.81 7.83 -12.16
C THR A 70 10.01 7.12 -12.77
N LYS A 71 10.27 5.86 -12.39
CA LYS A 71 11.38 5.05 -12.87
C LYS A 71 10.89 3.83 -13.66
N LEU A 72 11.47 3.60 -14.84
CA LEU A 72 11.09 2.49 -15.71
C LEU A 72 11.29 1.09 -15.07
N SER A 73 12.32 0.95 -14.23
CA SER A 73 12.73 -0.34 -13.68
C SER A 73 11.93 -0.79 -12.46
N LEU A 74 11.34 0.12 -11.70
CA LEU A 74 10.68 -0.21 -10.44
C LEU A 74 9.17 -0.46 -10.63
N GLY A 75 8.47 0.46 -11.26
CA GLY A 75 7.01 0.41 -11.36
C GLY A 75 6.31 0.68 -10.01
N THR A 76 5.01 0.91 -10.06
CA THR A 76 4.13 0.85 -8.88
C THR A 76 3.49 -0.54 -8.86
N VAL A 77 3.67 -1.29 -7.78
CA VAL A 77 3.24 -2.69 -7.69
C VAL A 77 2.34 -2.88 -6.48
N ILE A 78 1.19 -3.48 -6.70
CA ILE A 78 0.22 -3.86 -5.65
C ILE A 78 -0.06 -5.35 -5.80
N GLY A 79 0.12 -6.10 -4.73
CA GLY A 79 -0.12 -7.54 -4.65
C GLY A 79 -1.60 -7.91 -4.63
N ASN A 80 -1.94 -8.93 -3.86
CA ASN A 80 -3.28 -9.51 -3.81
C ASN A 80 -3.95 -9.25 -2.47
N ASP A 81 -5.30 -9.38 -2.44
CA ASP A 81 -6.10 -9.38 -1.22
C ASP A 81 -5.94 -8.13 -0.36
N ASN A 82 -5.62 -6.99 -0.96
CA ASN A 82 -5.45 -5.72 -0.26
C ASN A 82 -6.76 -4.94 -0.17
N TYR A 83 -6.87 -4.14 0.90
CA TYR A 83 -8.05 -3.33 1.16
C TYR A 83 -7.65 -1.86 1.37
N PHE A 84 -8.06 -1.02 0.43
CA PHE A 84 -7.83 0.42 0.45
C PHE A 84 -9.14 1.10 0.80
N MET A 85 -9.23 1.70 1.98
CA MET A 85 -10.38 2.50 2.37
C MET A 85 -10.37 3.84 1.64
N ASN A 86 -11.45 4.58 1.74
CA ASN A 86 -11.68 5.81 1.00
C ASN A 86 -10.54 6.84 1.14
N SER A 87 -10.30 7.57 0.07
CA SER A 87 -9.32 8.66 -0.01
C SER A 87 -7.86 8.24 0.28
N THR A 88 -7.54 6.96 0.11
CA THR A 88 -6.15 6.46 0.21
C THR A 88 -5.34 6.90 -1.00
N THR A 89 -4.12 7.37 -0.78
CA THR A 89 -3.19 7.73 -1.86
C THR A 89 -1.95 6.85 -1.83
N VAL A 90 -1.66 6.20 -2.95
CA VAL A 90 -0.44 5.45 -3.24
C VAL A 90 0.35 6.23 -4.28
N ASP A 91 1.43 6.89 -3.84
CA ASP A 91 2.26 7.68 -4.75
C ASP A 91 3.19 6.78 -5.58
N HIS A 92 3.97 7.40 -6.45
CA HIS A 92 4.81 6.74 -7.46
C HIS A 92 5.81 5.74 -6.87
N ASP A 93 6.15 4.72 -7.63
CA ASP A 93 7.20 3.73 -7.31
C ASP A 93 6.94 2.90 -6.02
N CYS A 94 5.73 2.93 -5.48
CA CYS A 94 5.38 2.15 -4.30
C CYS A 94 5.27 0.66 -4.60
N THR A 95 5.63 -0.16 -3.62
CA THR A 95 5.36 -1.61 -3.62
C THR A 95 4.51 -1.96 -2.41
N ILE A 96 3.36 -2.58 -2.63
CA ILE A 96 2.46 -3.07 -1.59
C ILE A 96 2.29 -4.55 -1.80
N GLU A 97 2.68 -5.35 -0.81
CA GLU A 97 2.54 -6.81 -0.86
C GLU A 97 1.09 -7.25 -0.61
N ASP A 98 0.88 -8.50 -0.26
CA ASP A 98 -0.44 -9.07 -0.09
C ASP A 98 -1.04 -8.80 1.30
N ASN A 99 -2.38 -8.83 1.40
CA ASN A 99 -3.14 -8.74 2.66
C ASN A 99 -2.90 -7.44 3.46
N VAL A 100 -2.57 -6.35 2.79
CA VAL A 100 -2.36 -5.03 3.42
C VAL A 100 -3.69 -4.30 3.56
N ILE A 101 -3.89 -3.63 4.69
CA ILE A 101 -5.02 -2.75 4.92
C ILE A 101 -4.53 -1.32 5.07
N LEU A 102 -4.96 -0.43 4.18
CA LEU A 102 -4.78 1.00 4.29
C LEU A 102 -6.13 1.63 4.65
N SER A 103 -6.25 2.11 5.89
CA SER A 103 -7.47 2.77 6.34
C SER A 103 -7.69 4.12 5.67
N SER A 104 -8.84 4.74 5.90
CA SER A 104 -9.24 6.00 5.26
C SER A 104 -8.16 7.09 5.39
N ASN A 105 -7.95 7.82 4.31
CA ASN A 105 -7.00 8.94 4.23
C ASN A 105 -5.53 8.56 4.53
N VAL A 106 -5.13 7.30 4.35
CA VAL A 106 -3.72 6.94 4.41
C VAL A 106 -3.01 7.51 3.18
N ILE A 107 -1.85 8.12 3.40
CA ILE A 107 -1.02 8.71 2.33
C ILE A 107 0.35 8.05 2.36
N LEU A 108 0.71 7.44 1.25
CA LEU A 108 2.04 6.89 1.01
C LEU A 108 2.81 7.82 0.07
N GLY A 109 3.93 8.35 0.53
CA GLY A 109 4.87 9.07 -0.32
C GLY A 109 5.57 8.13 -1.32
N GLY A 110 6.29 8.70 -2.28
CA GLY A 110 6.94 7.93 -3.34
C GLY A 110 7.92 6.87 -2.84
N ASN A 111 7.98 5.75 -3.55
CA ASN A 111 8.90 4.64 -3.26
C ASN A 111 8.74 4.03 -1.85
N VAL A 112 7.53 4.00 -1.31
CA VAL A 112 7.23 3.29 -0.05
C VAL A 112 7.07 1.80 -0.35
N TYR A 113 7.61 0.96 0.55
CA TYR A 113 7.44 -0.49 0.50
C TYR A 113 6.61 -0.96 1.71
N ILE A 114 5.47 -1.57 1.47
CA ILE A 114 4.61 -2.15 2.52
C ILE A 114 4.67 -3.67 2.41
N MET A 115 5.21 -4.31 3.44
CA MET A 115 5.27 -5.77 3.51
C MET A 115 3.92 -6.37 3.88
N GLN A 116 3.75 -7.65 3.59
CA GLN A 116 2.50 -8.39 3.72
C GLN A 116 1.83 -8.25 5.10
N GLY A 117 0.50 -8.18 5.12
CA GLY A 117 -0.32 -8.17 6.32
C GLY A 117 -0.17 -6.91 7.20
N ALA A 118 0.53 -5.89 6.75
CA ALA A 118 0.65 -4.63 7.48
C ALA A 118 -0.70 -3.87 7.46
N GLN A 119 -1.01 -3.18 8.57
CA GLN A 119 -2.23 -2.39 8.70
C GLN A 119 -1.88 -0.95 9.10
N LEU A 120 -2.32 0.02 8.31
CA LEU A 120 -2.12 1.43 8.57
C LEU A 120 -3.46 2.06 8.94
N GLY A 121 -3.52 2.63 10.15
CA GLY A 121 -4.72 3.29 10.69
C GLY A 121 -5.06 4.58 9.96
N ILE A 122 -6.28 5.08 10.22
CA ILE A 122 -6.85 6.28 9.59
C ILE A 122 -5.87 7.46 9.67
N ARG A 123 -5.70 8.18 8.54
CA ARG A 123 -4.82 9.36 8.42
C ARG A 123 -3.34 9.09 8.73
N THR A 124 -2.88 7.85 8.59
CA THR A 124 -1.44 7.58 8.66
C THR A 124 -0.74 8.16 7.43
N THR A 125 0.34 8.91 7.65
CA THR A 125 1.17 9.47 6.58
C THR A 125 2.55 8.83 6.62
N VAL A 126 3.02 8.34 5.47
CA VAL A 126 4.30 7.66 5.33
C VAL A 126 5.22 8.46 4.42
N HIS A 127 6.35 8.92 4.96
CA HIS A 127 7.38 9.61 4.18
C HIS A 127 7.94 8.72 3.08
N GLN A 128 8.34 9.31 1.97
CA GLN A 128 8.95 8.58 0.84
C GLN A 128 10.14 7.69 1.28
N ASN A 129 10.38 6.63 0.52
CA ASN A 129 11.47 5.67 0.72
C ASN A 129 11.40 4.85 2.02
N GLN A 130 10.26 4.83 2.72
CA GLN A 130 10.11 4.03 3.94
C GLN A 130 9.73 2.58 3.63
N THR A 131 10.15 1.66 4.52
CA THR A 131 9.72 0.25 4.52
C THR A 131 8.90 -0.03 5.76
N ILE A 132 7.70 -0.55 5.58
CA ILE A 132 6.78 -0.96 6.66
C ILE A 132 6.84 -2.47 6.77
N GLY A 133 7.23 -2.96 7.95
CA GLY A 133 7.40 -4.40 8.20
C GLY A 133 6.09 -5.19 8.18
N SER A 134 6.19 -6.48 7.84
CA SER A 134 5.06 -7.40 7.76
C SER A 134 4.29 -7.45 9.08
N TYR A 135 2.96 -7.54 9.00
CA TYR A 135 2.08 -7.69 10.18
C TYR A 135 2.24 -6.60 11.23
N SER A 136 2.84 -5.46 10.86
CA SER A 136 2.88 -4.29 11.74
C SER A 136 1.52 -3.59 11.76
N MET A 137 1.21 -2.92 12.86
CA MET A 137 0.02 -2.09 13.01
C MET A 137 0.45 -0.65 13.31
N ILE A 138 0.02 0.27 12.50
CA ILE A 138 0.26 1.70 12.70
C ILE A 138 -1.05 2.33 13.19
N GLY A 139 -1.03 2.95 14.36
CA GLY A 139 -2.21 3.61 14.92
C GLY A 139 -2.65 4.82 14.08
N MET A 140 -3.91 5.22 14.22
CA MET A 140 -4.47 6.36 13.51
C MET A 140 -3.71 7.68 13.78
N ASN A 141 -3.76 8.63 12.86
CA ASN A 141 -3.08 9.93 12.95
C ASN A 141 -1.56 9.84 13.20
N SER A 142 -0.94 8.74 12.79
CA SER A 142 0.51 8.56 12.94
C SER A 142 1.28 9.08 11.74
N VAL A 143 2.48 9.61 12.00
CA VAL A 143 3.39 10.10 10.96
C VAL A 143 4.69 9.32 11.00
N ILE A 144 4.98 8.61 9.91
CA ILE A 144 6.23 7.88 9.71
C ILE A 144 7.17 8.78 8.91
N THR A 145 8.08 9.44 9.63
CA THR A 145 9.06 10.37 9.06
C THR A 145 10.27 9.63 8.49
N LYS A 146 11.18 10.36 7.82
CA LYS A 146 12.44 9.85 7.32
C LYS A 146 13.22 9.10 8.42
N ASN A 147 13.88 8.01 8.05
CA ASN A 147 14.75 7.20 8.92
C ASN A 147 14.03 6.47 10.09
N LYS A 148 12.71 6.32 10.02
CA LYS A 148 12.01 5.45 10.99
C LYS A 148 12.09 3.99 10.55
N THR A 149 12.33 3.12 11.53
CA THR A 149 12.36 1.67 11.32
C THR A 149 11.06 1.06 11.85
N ILE A 150 10.25 0.52 10.95
CA ILE A 150 8.97 -0.13 11.28
C ILE A 150 9.13 -1.63 11.16
N LEU A 151 9.54 -2.26 12.25
CA LEU A 151 9.83 -3.69 12.32
C LEU A 151 8.56 -4.55 12.14
N PRO A 152 8.67 -5.76 11.56
CA PRO A 152 7.58 -6.71 11.47
C PRO A 152 6.98 -7.08 12.83
N GLY A 153 5.65 -7.19 12.90
CA GLY A 153 4.93 -7.71 14.06
C GLY A 153 4.84 -6.78 15.26
N TYR A 154 5.03 -5.48 15.09
CA TYR A 154 4.90 -4.50 16.18
C TYR A 154 3.80 -3.47 15.92
N VAL A 155 3.30 -2.88 17.00
CA VAL A 155 2.39 -1.72 16.99
C VAL A 155 3.21 -0.44 17.14
N TYR A 156 2.89 0.53 16.30
CA TYR A 156 3.48 1.86 16.31
C TYR A 156 2.39 2.92 16.42
N PHE A 157 2.68 4.05 17.07
CA PHE A 157 1.74 5.15 17.20
C PHE A 157 2.46 6.48 17.40
N GLY A 158 1.85 7.54 16.94
CA GLY A 158 2.23 8.94 17.24
C GLY A 158 2.81 9.72 16.07
N ASN A 159 2.95 11.01 16.27
CA ASN A 159 3.63 11.97 15.38
C ASN A 159 4.86 12.54 16.09
N THR A 160 6.07 12.04 15.83
CA THR A 160 6.44 10.92 14.94
C THR A 160 6.23 9.56 15.62
N VAL A 161 6.08 8.49 14.82
CA VAL A 161 5.81 7.17 15.39
C VAL A 161 6.88 6.68 16.37
N LYS A 162 6.39 6.05 17.45
CA LYS A 162 7.19 5.27 18.40
C LYS A 162 6.69 3.83 18.42
N LYS A 163 7.59 2.88 18.64
CA LYS A 163 7.24 1.48 18.85
C LYS A 163 6.57 1.33 20.22
N ILE A 164 5.37 0.78 20.26
CA ILE A 164 4.56 0.66 21.49
C ILE A 164 4.67 -0.73 22.10
N LYS A 165 4.32 -1.78 21.32
CA LYS A 165 4.29 -3.16 21.79
C LYS A 165 4.32 -4.15 20.63
N LYS A 166 4.45 -5.44 20.93
CA LYS A 166 4.24 -6.53 19.97
C LYS A 166 2.77 -6.57 19.53
N ASN A 167 2.53 -6.76 18.23
CA ASN A 167 1.18 -6.88 17.68
C ASN A 167 0.59 -8.29 17.88
N THR A 168 0.44 -8.70 19.14
CA THR A 168 -0.01 -10.06 19.49
C THR A 168 -1.36 -10.41 18.88
N LEU A 169 -2.32 -9.48 18.89
CA LEU A 169 -3.64 -9.69 18.30
C LEU A 169 -3.58 -9.87 16.78
N GLY A 170 -2.82 -9.00 16.09
CA GLY A 170 -2.64 -9.11 14.65
C GLY A 170 -1.95 -10.40 14.24
N LEU A 171 -0.89 -10.79 14.96
CA LEU A 171 -0.18 -12.05 14.71
C LEU A 171 -1.08 -13.27 14.94
N LYS A 172 -1.87 -13.29 16.03
CA LYS A 172 -2.82 -14.38 16.31
C LYS A 172 -3.92 -14.47 15.24
N ARG A 173 -4.51 -13.34 14.86
CA ARG A 173 -5.55 -13.26 13.82
C ARG A 173 -5.08 -13.80 12.48
N ASN A 174 -3.85 -13.50 12.10
CA ASN A 174 -3.23 -13.97 10.86
C ASN A 174 -2.53 -15.34 11.01
N LYS A 175 -2.64 -16.01 12.15
CA LYS A 175 -2.00 -17.32 12.45
C LYS A 175 -0.48 -17.32 12.21
N ILE A 176 0.20 -16.22 12.57
CA ILE A 176 1.64 -16.04 12.36
C ILE A 176 2.41 -16.62 13.53
N SER A 177 3.16 -17.70 13.27
CA SER A 177 4.05 -18.32 14.26
C SER A 177 5.31 -17.46 14.53
N SER A 178 6.02 -17.78 15.61
CA SER A 178 7.31 -17.15 15.92
C SER A 178 8.34 -17.33 14.81
N ASP A 179 8.33 -18.49 14.14
CA ASP A 179 9.31 -18.81 13.07
C ASP A 179 8.99 -18.05 11.77
N ILE A 180 7.72 -17.91 11.43
CA ILE A 180 7.30 -17.03 10.34
C ILE A 180 7.76 -15.60 10.63
N LEU A 181 7.51 -15.09 11.83
CA LEU A 181 7.92 -13.73 12.20
C LEU A 181 9.44 -13.54 12.18
N LYS A 182 10.24 -14.54 12.59
CA LYS A 182 11.70 -14.52 12.46
C LYS A 182 12.14 -14.40 11.00
N LYS A 183 11.56 -15.19 10.10
CA LYS A 183 11.83 -15.12 8.65
C LYS A 183 11.50 -13.74 8.09
N GLU A 184 10.37 -13.16 8.48
CA GLU A 184 9.97 -11.81 8.05
C GLU A 184 10.92 -10.72 8.58
N ASN A 185 11.47 -10.84 9.78
CA ASN A 185 12.48 -9.92 10.28
C ASN A 185 13.79 -9.98 9.49
N ILE A 186 14.23 -11.18 9.09
CA ILE A 186 15.40 -11.36 8.23
C ILE A 186 15.15 -10.70 6.87
N ARG A 187 13.99 -10.99 6.25
CA ARG A 187 13.58 -10.42 4.96
C ARG A 187 13.50 -8.89 5.02
N PHE A 188 12.91 -8.33 6.07
CA PHE A 188 12.86 -6.88 6.32
C PHE A 188 14.27 -6.27 6.33
N THR A 189 15.21 -6.90 7.04
CA THR A 189 16.60 -6.45 7.13
C THR A 189 17.28 -6.43 5.75
N MET A 190 17.08 -7.49 4.96
CA MET A 190 17.62 -7.58 3.59
C MET A 190 17.03 -6.52 2.67
N LEU A 191 15.71 -6.30 2.73
CA LEU A 191 15.02 -5.27 1.95
C LEU A 191 15.55 -3.88 2.28
N ASN A 192 15.68 -3.55 3.55
CA ASN A 192 16.18 -2.23 3.96
C ASN A 192 17.64 -1.97 3.56
N LYS A 193 18.48 -3.01 3.50
CA LYS A 193 19.85 -2.87 2.98
C LYS A 193 19.88 -2.55 1.48
N LYS A 194 18.98 -3.15 0.69
CA LYS A 194 18.89 -2.93 -0.76
C LYS A 194 18.27 -1.59 -1.15
N ARG A 195 17.53 -0.95 -0.23
CA ARG A 195 16.77 0.27 -0.50
C ARG A 195 17.45 1.55 0.06
N LYS A 196 18.54 1.39 0.77
CA LYS A 196 19.46 2.48 1.20
C LYS A 196 20.49 2.76 0.10
#